data_bdd78b3d06344bc0e914e18db419330f
#
_entry.id   bdd78b3d06344bc0e914e18db419330f
#
_cell.length_a   1.000
_cell.length_b   1.000
_cell.length_c   1.000
_cell.angle_alpha   90.00
_cell.angle_beta   90.00
_cell.angle_gamma   90.00
#
_symmetry.space_group_name_H-M   'P 1'
#
loop_
_entity.id
_entity.type
_entity.pdbx_description
1 polymer ?
#
loop_
_entity_poly.entity_id
_entity_poly.type
_entity_poly.pdbx_seq_one_letter_code
_entity_poly.pdbx_strand_id
1 'polypeptide(L)'
;KNAIARRESNDPRNHDYFRYDQYEKMVFAMNDYQPKPKKDGKAGKFDFLTEFIDTLEVGKTILPVSEREKIQTVYYRKDPKTEKRVVLATKAAGVDEVFSRDGMQQFLNEVFREVNIFQNDIPLFLNRFVSPMSTMGPNFYKYYLLDTVEVAGQKCVDLGFAPFTPETFGFTGHLFITLDSTYFVQ
;
A
#
# COMPACT_ATOMS: atom_id res chain seq x y z
N LYS A 1 12.24 -16.93 3.09
CA LYS A 1 13.02 -17.49 1.95
C LYS A 1 12.14 -18.31 1.02
N ASN A 2 11.33 -19.26 1.54
CA ASN A 2 10.50 -20.13 0.71
C ASN A 2 9.49 -19.37 -0.15
N ALA A 3 8.80 -18.37 0.40
CA ALA A 3 7.87 -17.51 -0.35
C ALA A 3 8.58 -16.75 -1.49
N ILE A 4 9.78 -16.22 -1.23
CA ILE A 4 10.59 -15.54 -2.26
C ILE A 4 11.02 -16.52 -3.37
N ALA A 5 11.42 -17.73 -3.00
CA ALA A 5 11.80 -18.77 -3.98
C ALA A 5 10.62 -19.19 -4.89
N ARG A 6 9.38 -19.07 -4.39
CA ARG A 6 8.15 -19.41 -5.12
C ARG A 6 7.43 -18.20 -5.72
N ARG A 7 8.01 -17.00 -5.62
CA ARG A 7 7.33 -15.77 -6.06
C ARG A 7 6.88 -15.82 -7.52
N GLU A 8 7.68 -16.42 -8.41
CA GLU A 8 7.32 -16.51 -9.83
C GLU A 8 6.14 -17.44 -10.07
N SER A 9 6.06 -18.56 -9.33
CA SER A 9 4.92 -19.48 -9.39
C SER A 9 3.67 -18.90 -8.70
N ASN A 10 3.87 -17.99 -7.74
CA ASN A 10 2.81 -17.36 -6.97
C ASN A 10 2.35 -16.01 -7.57
N ASP A 11 3.12 -15.44 -8.51
CA ASP A 11 2.65 -14.26 -9.24
C ASP A 11 1.45 -14.64 -10.11
N PRO A 12 0.26 -14.12 -9.83
CA PRO A 12 -0.94 -14.44 -10.61
C PRO A 12 -0.77 -14.20 -12.11
N ARG A 13 0.08 -13.24 -12.50
CA ARG A 13 0.32 -12.87 -13.92
C ARG A 13 1.06 -13.95 -14.71
N ASN A 14 1.64 -14.93 -14.04
CA ASN A 14 2.30 -16.08 -14.68
C ASN A 14 1.32 -17.21 -15.03
N HIS A 15 0.09 -17.17 -14.51
CA HIS A 15 -0.96 -18.12 -14.84
C HIS A 15 -1.73 -17.70 -16.10
N ASP A 16 -2.29 -18.68 -16.82
CA ASP A 16 -3.04 -18.40 -18.06
C ASP A 16 -4.29 -17.57 -17.82
N TYR A 17 -4.97 -17.84 -16.71
CA TYR A 17 -6.13 -17.12 -16.23
C TYR A 17 -6.10 -16.96 -14.73
N PHE A 18 -6.53 -15.81 -14.25
CA PHE A 18 -6.83 -15.64 -12.83
C PHE A 18 -7.97 -14.65 -12.62
N ARG A 19 -8.60 -14.77 -11.47
CA ARG A 19 -9.56 -13.83 -10.94
C ARG A 19 -9.26 -13.65 -9.46
N TYR A 20 -9.31 -12.40 -9.00
CA TYR A 20 -9.30 -12.09 -7.56
C TYR A 20 -10.17 -10.86 -7.27
N ASP A 21 -10.63 -10.79 -6.04
CA ASP A 21 -11.29 -9.61 -5.50
C ASP A 21 -10.26 -8.82 -4.71
N GLN A 22 -10.15 -7.53 -5.02
CA GLN A 22 -9.15 -6.64 -4.43
C GLN A 22 -9.87 -5.57 -3.61
N TYR A 23 -9.48 -5.46 -2.34
CA TYR A 23 -9.70 -4.25 -1.55
C TYR A 23 -8.40 -3.48 -1.48
N GLU A 24 -8.46 -2.21 -1.78
CA GLU A 24 -7.32 -1.29 -1.75
C GLU A 24 -7.71 -0.06 -0.93
N LYS A 25 -6.92 0.25 0.08
CA LYS A 25 -7.00 1.49 0.83
C LYS A 25 -5.66 2.19 0.76
N MET A 26 -5.65 3.43 0.28
CA MET A 26 -4.47 4.28 0.25
C MET A 26 -4.75 5.59 0.95
N VAL A 27 -3.80 5.97 1.79
CA VAL A 27 -3.81 7.25 2.49
C VAL A 27 -2.52 7.98 2.15
N PHE A 28 -2.66 9.17 1.60
CA PHE A 28 -1.56 10.11 1.44
C PHE A 28 -1.63 11.14 2.53
N ALA A 29 -0.59 11.24 3.36
CA ALA A 29 -0.59 12.11 4.52
C ALA A 29 0.73 12.87 4.68
N MET A 30 0.67 14.04 5.28
CA MET A 30 1.85 14.78 5.74
C MET A 30 2.22 14.31 7.15
N ASN A 31 3.50 13.96 7.34
CA ASN A 31 4.04 13.56 8.65
C ASN A 31 4.32 14.78 9.52
N ASP A 32 4.23 14.57 10.83
CA ASP A 32 4.60 15.55 11.87
C ASP A 32 3.92 16.92 11.67
N TYR A 33 2.69 16.91 11.13
CA TYR A 33 1.94 18.12 10.96
C TYR A 33 1.61 18.74 12.32
N GLN A 34 2.06 19.97 12.52
CA GLN A 34 1.74 20.77 13.69
C GLN A 34 0.91 22.00 13.27
N PRO A 35 -0.32 22.12 13.79
CA PRO A 35 -1.13 23.29 13.52
C PRO A 35 -0.42 24.55 14.05
N LYS A 36 -0.36 25.60 13.24
CA LYS A 36 0.21 26.87 13.69
C LYS A 36 -0.65 27.44 14.80
N PRO A 37 -0.02 28.00 15.88
CA PRO A 37 -0.78 28.64 16.94
C PRO A 37 -1.62 29.82 16.38
N LYS A 38 -2.84 29.95 16.88
CA LYS A 38 -3.76 31.01 16.47
C LYS A 38 -3.14 32.39 16.78
N LYS A 39 -2.90 33.18 15.76
CA LYS A 39 -2.57 34.59 15.94
C LYS A 39 -3.86 35.37 16.18
N ASP A 40 -3.92 36.12 17.29
CA ASP A 40 -5.02 37.04 17.65
C ASP A 40 -6.41 36.39 17.78
N GLY A 41 -6.50 35.11 18.13
CA GLY A 41 -7.77 34.43 18.39
C GLY A 41 -8.68 34.26 17.16
N LYS A 42 -8.24 34.69 15.96
CA LYS A 42 -8.99 34.51 14.71
C LYS A 42 -8.66 33.14 14.08
N ALA A 43 -9.70 32.47 13.61
CA ALA A 43 -9.53 31.21 12.87
C ALA A 43 -8.71 31.49 11.59
N GLY A 44 -7.62 30.72 11.42
CA GLY A 44 -6.80 30.75 10.20
C GLY A 44 -7.52 30.07 9.04
N LYS A 45 -7.13 30.43 7.80
CA LYS A 45 -7.70 29.85 6.58
C LYS A 45 -7.64 28.30 6.53
N PHE A 46 -6.73 27.71 7.29
CA PHE A 46 -6.48 26.26 7.30
C PHE A 46 -6.75 25.62 8.67
N ASP A 47 -7.40 26.30 9.60
CA ASP A 47 -7.70 25.74 10.93
C ASP A 47 -8.61 24.50 10.84
N PHE A 48 -9.43 24.41 9.80
CA PHE A 48 -10.28 23.25 9.54
C PHE A 48 -9.46 21.96 9.33
N LEU A 49 -8.18 22.06 8.92
CA LEU A 49 -7.31 20.91 8.76
C LEU A 49 -7.00 20.21 10.08
N THR A 50 -7.13 20.89 11.21
CA THR A 50 -6.91 20.29 12.54
C THR A 50 -7.91 19.20 12.87
N GLU A 51 -9.09 19.23 12.26
CA GLU A 51 -10.13 18.20 12.44
C GLU A 51 -9.77 16.87 11.76
N PHE A 52 -8.83 16.89 10.80
CA PHE A 52 -8.38 15.71 10.05
C PHE A 52 -7.07 15.13 10.58
N ILE A 53 -6.50 15.70 11.65
CA ILE A 53 -5.26 15.18 12.23
C ILE A 53 -5.54 13.82 12.84
N ASP A 54 -4.72 12.84 12.48
CA ASP A 54 -4.76 11.48 13.01
C ASP A 54 -3.41 11.14 13.65
N THR A 55 -3.38 10.08 14.43
CA THR A 55 -2.16 9.63 15.10
C THR A 55 -1.90 8.17 14.76
N LEU A 56 -0.75 7.90 14.17
CA LEU A 56 -0.29 6.54 13.91
C LEU A 56 -0.01 5.80 15.24
N GLU A 57 -0.07 4.46 15.22
CA GLU A 57 0.22 3.59 16.38
C GLU A 57 1.59 3.88 17.03
N VAL A 58 2.56 4.36 16.23
CA VAL A 58 3.88 4.80 16.73
C VAL A 58 3.87 6.19 17.37
N GLY A 59 2.70 6.80 17.59
CA GLY A 59 2.55 8.10 18.25
C GLY A 59 2.90 9.30 17.36
N LYS A 60 3.11 9.13 16.07
CA LYS A 60 3.36 10.23 15.13
C LYS A 60 2.05 10.82 14.63
N THR A 61 1.96 12.14 14.69
CA THR A 61 0.83 12.90 14.16
C THR A 61 0.92 13.00 12.63
N ILE A 62 -0.16 12.67 11.95
CA ILE A 62 -0.27 12.80 10.51
C ILE A 62 -1.47 13.68 10.14
N LEU A 63 -1.38 14.37 9.01
CA LEU A 63 -2.51 15.02 8.37
C LEU A 63 -2.83 14.29 7.08
N PRO A 64 -3.89 13.46 7.03
CA PRO A 64 -4.35 12.84 5.78
C PRO A 64 -4.75 13.92 4.77
N VAL A 65 -4.08 13.93 3.62
CA VAL A 65 -4.37 14.85 2.52
C VAL A 65 -5.37 14.24 1.56
N SER A 66 -5.23 12.93 1.30
CA SER A 66 -6.14 12.19 0.45
C SER A 66 -6.25 10.75 0.94
N GLU A 67 -7.46 10.24 1.00
CA GLU A 67 -7.78 8.85 1.28
C GLU A 67 -8.64 8.31 0.15
N ARG A 68 -8.28 7.14 -0.36
CA ARG A 68 -9.06 6.43 -1.38
C ARG A 68 -9.22 4.98 -1.00
N GLU A 69 -10.43 4.50 -1.09
CA GLU A 69 -10.78 3.10 -0.96
C GLU A 69 -11.42 2.62 -2.25
N LYS A 70 -11.09 1.40 -2.65
CA LYS A 70 -11.62 0.78 -3.86
C LYS A 70 -11.79 -0.71 -3.65
N ILE A 71 -12.95 -1.22 -4.04
CA ILE A 71 -13.24 -2.65 -4.12
C ILE A 71 -13.47 -2.97 -5.59
N GLN A 72 -12.73 -3.93 -6.10
CA GLN A 72 -12.85 -4.35 -7.51
C GLN A 72 -12.58 -5.84 -7.67
N THR A 73 -13.17 -6.42 -8.72
CA THR A 73 -12.83 -7.74 -9.22
C THR A 73 -11.92 -7.60 -10.43
N VAL A 74 -10.79 -8.28 -10.41
CA VAL A 74 -9.82 -8.31 -11.51
C VAL A 74 -9.91 -9.66 -12.22
N TYR A 75 -10.04 -9.62 -13.53
CA TYR A 75 -9.99 -10.78 -14.42
C TYR A 75 -8.80 -10.61 -15.34
N TYR A 76 -8.00 -11.62 -15.45
CA TYR A 76 -6.81 -11.63 -16.31
C TYR A 76 -6.75 -12.87 -17.18
N ARG A 77 -6.29 -12.70 -18.40
CA ARG A 77 -5.92 -13.74 -19.35
C ARG A 77 -4.56 -13.42 -19.95
N LYS A 78 -3.67 -14.42 -19.97
CA LYS A 78 -2.29 -14.25 -20.43
C LYS A 78 -2.20 -14.18 -21.96
N ASP A 79 -2.93 -15.05 -22.67
CA ASP A 79 -2.91 -15.11 -24.13
C ASP A 79 -4.31 -15.19 -24.74
N PRO A 80 -4.71 -14.26 -25.65
CA PRO A 80 -4.10 -12.94 -25.81
C PRO A 80 -4.22 -12.13 -24.54
N LYS A 81 -3.16 -11.38 -24.19
CA LYS A 81 -3.11 -10.62 -22.95
C LYS A 81 -4.29 -9.66 -22.84
N THR A 82 -5.12 -9.90 -21.85
CA THR A 82 -6.34 -9.11 -21.59
C THR A 82 -6.54 -8.99 -20.09
N GLU A 83 -6.84 -7.78 -19.64
CA GLU A 83 -7.21 -7.52 -18.26
C GLU A 83 -8.51 -6.72 -18.23
N LYS A 84 -9.45 -7.15 -17.39
CA LYS A 84 -10.73 -6.46 -17.14
C LYS A 84 -10.86 -6.23 -15.65
N ARG A 85 -11.13 -4.99 -15.26
CA ARG A 85 -11.41 -4.60 -13.89
C ARG A 85 -12.86 -4.17 -13.77
N VAL A 86 -13.56 -4.75 -12.82
CA VAL A 86 -14.94 -4.39 -12.48
C VAL A 86 -14.90 -3.73 -11.11
N VAL A 87 -15.04 -2.42 -11.10
CA VAL A 87 -15.11 -1.65 -9.85
C VAL A 87 -16.48 -1.85 -9.24
N LEU A 88 -16.52 -2.34 -8.00
CA LEU A 88 -17.74 -2.60 -7.24
C LEU A 88 -18.10 -1.42 -6.35
N ALA A 89 -17.11 -0.81 -5.72
CA ALA A 89 -17.29 0.37 -4.89
C ALA A 89 -16.02 1.23 -4.84
N THR A 90 -16.21 2.52 -4.68
CA THR A 90 -15.13 3.49 -4.40
C THR A 90 -15.57 4.46 -3.33
N LYS A 91 -14.63 4.88 -2.49
CA LYS A 91 -14.79 5.98 -1.55
C LYS A 91 -13.56 6.88 -1.66
N ALA A 92 -13.78 8.18 -1.66
CA ALA A 92 -12.72 9.18 -1.57
C ALA A 92 -13.06 10.13 -0.43
N ALA A 93 -12.05 10.52 0.32
CA ALA A 93 -12.15 11.50 1.38
C ALA A 93 -10.82 12.25 1.52
N GLY A 94 -10.85 13.42 2.10
CA GLY A 94 -9.67 14.22 2.35
C GLY A 94 -9.83 15.64 1.85
N VAL A 95 -8.75 16.39 1.93
CA VAL A 95 -8.70 17.81 1.52
C VAL A 95 -8.38 17.99 0.03
N ASP A 96 -8.21 16.90 -0.71
CA ASP A 96 -7.94 16.92 -2.16
C ASP A 96 -9.08 17.55 -2.96
N GLU A 97 -10.34 17.48 -2.49
CA GLU A 97 -11.46 18.19 -3.09
C GLU A 97 -11.26 19.71 -3.08
N VAL A 98 -10.52 20.23 -2.08
CA VAL A 98 -10.20 21.64 -1.95
C VAL A 98 -9.05 22.06 -2.88
N PHE A 99 -8.20 21.10 -3.25
CA PHE A 99 -7.01 21.31 -4.09
C PHE A 99 -7.19 20.82 -5.53
N SER A 100 -8.41 20.62 -5.99
CA SER A 100 -8.74 20.12 -7.32
C SER A 100 -8.21 21.02 -8.44
N ARG A 101 -6.94 20.85 -8.78
CA ARG A 101 -6.32 21.37 -10.00
C ARG A 101 -5.64 20.22 -10.74
N ASP A 102 -5.58 20.31 -12.06
CA ASP A 102 -5.12 19.25 -12.96
C ASP A 102 -3.79 18.59 -12.57
N GLY A 103 -2.85 19.36 -12.00
CA GLY A 103 -1.56 18.83 -11.53
C GLY A 103 -1.67 17.92 -10.32
N MET A 104 -2.60 18.18 -9.41
CA MET A 104 -2.84 17.32 -8.24
C MET A 104 -3.44 15.98 -8.66
N GLN A 105 -4.34 15.96 -9.64
CA GLN A 105 -4.93 14.72 -10.14
C GLN A 105 -3.87 13.81 -10.78
N GLN A 106 -2.94 14.36 -11.54
CA GLN A 106 -1.83 13.59 -12.10
C GLN A 106 -0.93 13.03 -11.01
N PHE A 107 -0.59 13.82 -10.00
CA PHE A 107 0.17 13.39 -8.84
C PHE A 107 -0.53 12.25 -8.09
N LEU A 108 -1.82 12.40 -7.78
CA LEU A 108 -2.60 11.37 -7.09
C LEU A 108 -2.71 10.08 -7.92
N ASN A 109 -2.85 10.18 -9.23
CA ASN A 109 -2.88 8.99 -10.10
C ASN A 109 -1.56 8.22 -10.08
N GLU A 110 -0.43 8.93 -9.94
CA GLU A 110 0.88 8.26 -9.81
C GLU A 110 1.08 7.65 -8.42
N VAL A 111 0.60 8.31 -7.36
CA VAL A 111 0.60 7.77 -5.99
C VAL A 111 -0.26 6.51 -5.87
N PHE A 112 -1.45 6.53 -6.48
CA PHE A 112 -2.41 5.43 -6.44
C PHE A 112 -2.18 4.40 -7.57
N ARG A 113 -0.95 4.28 -8.04
CA ARG A 113 -0.56 3.27 -9.00
C ARG A 113 -0.56 1.88 -8.38
N GLU A 114 -0.98 0.89 -9.16
CA GLU A 114 -0.95 -0.50 -8.70
C GLU A 114 0.46 -0.98 -8.38
N VAL A 115 0.61 -1.59 -7.22
CA VAL A 115 1.84 -2.19 -6.73
C VAL A 115 1.82 -3.70 -6.98
N ASN A 116 2.83 -4.22 -7.68
CA ASN A 116 3.06 -5.66 -7.77
C ASN A 116 4.25 -6.05 -6.89
N ILE A 117 3.97 -6.66 -5.76
CA ILE A 117 4.98 -7.10 -4.79
C ILE A 117 5.86 -8.25 -5.29
N PHE A 118 5.43 -9.01 -6.29
CA PHE A 118 6.20 -10.12 -6.87
C PHE A 118 7.32 -9.65 -7.80
N GLN A 119 7.32 -8.40 -8.22
CA GLN A 119 8.42 -7.80 -8.95
C GLN A 119 9.61 -7.52 -8.02
N ASN A 120 10.82 -7.38 -8.59
CA ASN A 120 12.01 -7.03 -7.79
C ASN A 120 11.93 -5.61 -7.25
N ASP A 121 11.39 -4.70 -8.07
CA ASP A 121 11.27 -3.29 -7.76
C ASP A 121 9.82 -2.83 -7.88
N ILE A 122 9.42 -1.99 -6.96
CA ILE A 122 8.13 -1.30 -6.95
C ILE A 122 8.41 0.14 -7.36
N PRO A 123 8.04 0.56 -8.57
CA PRO A 123 8.14 1.95 -8.99
C PRO A 123 7.05 2.76 -8.28
N LEU A 124 7.47 3.81 -7.57
CA LEU A 124 6.59 4.77 -6.92
C LEU A 124 7.18 6.16 -7.09
N PHE A 125 6.42 7.08 -7.69
CA PHE A 125 6.92 8.37 -8.18
C PHE A 125 8.12 8.19 -9.14
N LEU A 126 9.18 8.94 -8.92
CA LEU A 126 10.43 8.85 -9.69
C LEU A 126 11.43 7.86 -9.10
N ASN A 127 11.07 7.14 -8.05
CA ASN A 127 11.93 6.22 -7.34
C ASN A 127 11.54 4.77 -7.59
N ARG A 128 12.52 3.88 -7.40
CA ARG A 128 12.30 2.44 -7.37
C ARG A 128 12.62 1.94 -5.97
N PHE A 129 11.69 1.24 -5.39
CA PHE A 129 11.81 0.65 -4.06
C PHE A 129 12.00 -0.86 -4.20
N VAL A 130 12.89 -1.42 -3.42
CA VAL A 130 13.06 -2.87 -3.36
C VAL A 130 11.78 -3.49 -2.83
N SER A 131 11.23 -4.49 -3.53
CA SER A 131 10.08 -5.23 -3.03
C SER A 131 10.49 -6.12 -1.85
N PRO A 132 9.65 -6.27 -0.82
CA PRO A 132 9.90 -7.23 0.25
C PRO A 132 9.90 -8.69 -0.24
N MET A 133 9.31 -8.94 -1.40
CA MET A 133 9.31 -10.26 -2.05
C MET A 133 10.44 -10.42 -3.08
N SER A 134 11.30 -9.43 -3.26
CA SER A 134 12.44 -9.51 -4.16
C SER A 134 13.51 -10.49 -3.67
N THR A 135 14.35 -10.99 -4.57
CA THR A 135 15.52 -11.78 -4.20
C THR A 135 16.51 -11.01 -3.32
N MET A 136 16.54 -9.67 -3.47
CA MET A 136 17.34 -8.77 -2.64
C MET A 136 16.64 -8.39 -1.33
N GLY A 137 15.36 -8.72 -1.19
CA GLY A 137 14.56 -8.40 0.00
C GLY A 137 15.25 -8.75 1.32
N PRO A 138 15.79 -9.98 1.49
CA PRO A 138 16.48 -10.38 2.74
C PRO A 138 17.74 -9.57 3.07
N ASN A 139 18.33 -8.88 2.10
CA ASN A 139 19.49 -8.01 2.31
C ASN A 139 19.07 -6.56 2.61
N PHE A 140 17.81 -6.24 2.36
CA PHE A 140 17.27 -4.89 2.48
C PHE A 140 16.33 -4.73 3.67
N TYR A 141 15.54 -5.78 3.99
CA TYR A 141 14.54 -5.80 5.03
C TYR A 141 14.86 -6.79 6.15
N LYS A 142 14.54 -6.41 7.38
CA LYS A 142 14.35 -7.32 8.51
C LYS A 142 12.93 -7.87 8.44
N TYR A 143 12.80 -9.17 8.73
CA TYR A 143 11.50 -9.84 8.78
C TYR A 143 11.25 -10.36 10.18
N TYR A 144 10.04 -10.18 10.67
CA TYR A 144 9.62 -10.54 12.02
C TYR A 144 8.43 -11.48 11.93
N LEU A 145 8.56 -12.66 12.51
CA LEU A 145 7.43 -13.56 12.70
C LEU A 145 6.57 -13.00 13.83
N LEU A 146 5.38 -12.52 13.52
CA LEU A 146 4.51 -11.85 14.48
C LEU A 146 3.48 -12.81 15.05
N ASP A 147 2.62 -13.40 14.20
CA ASP A 147 1.52 -14.24 14.63
C ASP A 147 1.14 -15.27 13.55
N THR A 148 0.17 -16.11 13.87
CA THR A 148 -0.54 -16.96 12.92
C THR A 148 -1.99 -16.52 12.89
N VAL A 149 -2.45 -16.09 11.72
CA VAL A 149 -3.78 -15.51 11.49
C VAL A 149 -4.53 -16.31 10.43
N GLU A 150 -5.82 -16.10 10.36
CA GLU A 150 -6.66 -16.66 9.28
C GLU A 150 -7.03 -15.53 8.32
N VAL A 151 -6.66 -15.69 7.04
CA VAL A 151 -6.98 -14.76 5.96
C VAL A 151 -7.73 -15.52 4.88
N ALA A 152 -8.92 -15.06 4.52
CA ALA A 152 -9.78 -15.68 3.50
C ALA A 152 -10.00 -17.21 3.72
N GLY A 153 -10.11 -17.66 4.98
CA GLY A 153 -10.31 -19.07 5.33
C GLY A 153 -9.03 -19.92 5.28
N GLN A 154 -7.87 -19.32 5.11
CA GLN A 154 -6.57 -20.00 5.11
C GLN A 154 -5.70 -19.54 6.28
N LYS A 155 -5.02 -20.51 6.91
CA LYS A 155 -4.04 -20.21 7.94
C LYS A 155 -2.77 -19.60 7.31
N CYS A 156 -2.41 -18.41 7.76
CA CYS A 156 -1.26 -17.65 7.31
C CYS A 156 -0.36 -17.29 8.48
N VAL A 157 0.91 -17.19 8.20
CA VAL A 157 1.87 -16.48 9.06
C VAL A 157 1.75 -15.00 8.76
N ASP A 158 1.60 -14.19 9.80
CA ASP A 158 1.81 -12.75 9.73
C ASP A 158 3.31 -12.46 9.87
N LEU A 159 3.91 -12.04 8.77
CA LEU A 159 5.32 -11.70 8.66
C LEU A 159 5.46 -10.19 8.52
N GLY A 160 5.79 -9.51 9.62
CA GLY A 160 6.16 -8.10 9.59
C GLY A 160 7.49 -7.88 8.89
N PHE A 161 7.64 -6.76 8.18
CA PHE A 161 8.91 -6.39 7.58
C PHE A 161 9.17 -4.89 7.68
N ALA A 162 10.46 -4.52 7.81
CA ALA A 162 10.91 -3.14 7.82
C ALA A 162 12.34 -3.04 7.26
N PRO A 163 12.76 -1.91 6.66
CA PRO A 163 14.13 -1.69 6.24
C PRO A 163 15.13 -1.87 7.40
N PHE A 164 16.37 -2.24 7.08
CA PHE A 164 17.42 -2.41 8.11
C PHE A 164 17.71 -1.13 8.86
N THR A 165 17.66 0.00 8.17
CA THR A 165 17.88 1.33 8.75
C THR A 165 16.67 2.23 8.49
N PRO A 166 16.26 3.05 9.48
CA PRO A 166 15.10 3.94 9.35
C PRO A 166 15.24 4.98 8.22
N GLU A 167 16.47 5.34 7.88
CA GLU A 167 16.79 6.33 6.84
C GLU A 167 16.71 5.74 5.43
N THR A 168 16.61 4.43 5.32
CA THR A 168 16.51 3.76 4.01
C THR A 168 15.10 3.90 3.48
N PHE A 169 14.97 4.44 2.27
CA PHE A 169 13.70 4.48 1.56
C PHE A 169 13.22 3.06 1.25
N GLY A 170 12.19 2.62 1.95
CA GLY A 170 11.62 1.29 1.82
C GLY A 170 10.23 1.23 2.41
N PHE A 171 9.59 0.09 2.25
CA PHE A 171 8.28 -0.17 2.83
C PHE A 171 8.41 -0.79 4.21
N THR A 172 7.45 -0.53 5.06
CA THR A 172 7.15 -1.30 6.26
C THR A 172 5.76 -1.88 6.13
N GLY A 173 5.53 -3.07 6.67
CA GLY A 173 4.20 -3.67 6.60
C GLY A 173 4.20 -5.14 6.96
N HIS A 174 3.14 -5.81 6.53
CA HIS A 174 2.86 -7.20 6.80
C HIS A 174 2.73 -8.00 5.51
N LEU A 175 3.17 -9.25 5.54
CA LEU A 175 2.95 -10.23 4.49
C LEU A 175 2.25 -11.43 5.13
N PHE A 176 1.05 -11.73 4.66
CA PHE A 176 0.31 -12.90 5.11
C PHE A 176 0.64 -14.08 4.20
N ILE A 177 1.44 -15.01 4.70
CA ILE A 177 1.97 -16.13 3.91
C ILE A 177 1.31 -17.42 4.34
N THR A 178 0.70 -18.15 3.41
CA THR A 178 0.04 -19.42 3.70
C THR A 178 1.01 -20.44 4.30
N LEU A 179 0.52 -21.20 5.29
CA LEU A 179 1.29 -22.22 6.00
C LEU A 179 1.35 -23.57 5.26
N ASP A 180 0.84 -23.60 4.04
CA ASP A 180 0.93 -24.78 3.17
C ASP A 180 2.25 -24.79 2.37
N SER A 181 2.41 -25.79 1.51
CA SER A 181 3.61 -25.94 0.68
C SER A 181 3.70 -24.91 -0.45
N THR A 182 2.65 -24.10 -0.68
CA THR A 182 2.64 -23.09 -1.73
C THR A 182 3.34 -21.81 -1.30
N TYR A 183 3.31 -21.49 0.00
CA TYR A 183 3.82 -20.22 0.57
C TYR A 183 3.28 -18.99 -0.17
N PHE A 184 1.99 -19.04 -0.50
CA PHE A 184 1.32 -17.97 -1.22
C PHE A 184 1.19 -16.73 -0.33
N VAL A 185 1.28 -15.54 -0.91
CA VAL A 185 1.03 -14.26 -0.21
C VAL A 185 -0.40 -13.84 -0.49
N GLN A 186 -1.19 -13.75 0.58
CA GLN A 186 -2.61 -13.35 0.56
C GLN A 186 -2.75 -11.82 0.49
#